data_ab429911b8dc67294cbb4fe17ce474c8
#
_entry.id   ab429911b8dc67294cbb4fe17ce474c8
#
_cell.length_a   1.000
_cell.length_b   1.000
_cell.length_c   1.000
_cell.angle_alpha   90.00
_cell.angle_beta   90.00
_cell.angle_gamma   90.00
#
_symmetry.space_group_name_H-M   'P 1'
#
loop_
_entity.id
_entity.type
_entity.pdbx_description
1 polymer ?
#
loop_
_entity_poly.entity_id
_entity_poly.type
_entity_poly.pdbx_seq_one_letter_code
_entity_poly.pdbx_strand_id
1 'polypeptide(L)'
;MAGEKDQSFFRNQVVADFGCGPRGSLCWATQARERIGIDVLADAYLHLGADRHNMRYVRSTESVIPLGDDSVDVLCTLNALDHVHNLPVICAELLRILKPGGTFIGSFNLNEPPTVTEPQTLTPEVLDQHLLRFLELKSRRQVPRGESSAYEHFFSATPAKAPAADAVQVLWVRGVKRGRN
;
A
#
# COMPACT_ATOMS: atom_id res chain seq x y z
N MET A 1 -8.36 -8.65 3.70
CA MET A 1 -7.28 -7.69 3.85
C MET A 1 -7.74 -6.41 4.52
N ALA A 2 -8.65 -5.65 3.93
CA ALA A 2 -9.14 -4.40 4.54
C ALA A 2 -10.08 -4.58 5.74
N GLY A 3 -10.37 -5.78 6.15
CA GLY A 3 -11.38 -6.08 7.19
C GLY A 3 -12.82 -5.91 6.72
N GLU A 4 -13.03 -5.72 5.41
CA GLU A 4 -14.35 -5.53 4.80
C GLU A 4 -14.93 -6.87 4.33
N LYS A 5 -16.25 -6.98 4.34
CA LYS A 5 -16.96 -8.22 3.98
C LYS A 5 -16.83 -8.55 2.49
N ASP A 6 -16.86 -7.53 1.65
CA ASP A 6 -16.82 -7.64 0.20
C ASP A 6 -16.35 -6.34 -0.47
N GLN A 7 -16.38 -6.32 -1.80
CA GLN A 7 -15.94 -5.16 -2.59
C GLN A 7 -16.90 -3.95 -2.56
N SER A 8 -18.07 -4.05 -1.93
CA SER A 8 -19.00 -2.91 -1.83
C SER A 8 -18.41 -1.73 -1.05
N PHE A 9 -17.37 -1.98 -0.27
CA PHE A 9 -16.53 -0.97 0.38
C PHE A 9 -15.98 0.05 -0.61
N PHE A 10 -15.69 -0.36 -1.86
CA PHE A 10 -15.15 0.52 -2.90
C PHE A 10 -16.22 1.24 -3.73
N ARG A 11 -17.50 1.00 -3.45
CA ARG A 11 -18.59 1.55 -4.28
C ARG A 11 -18.51 3.06 -4.43
N ASN A 12 -18.47 3.52 -5.69
CA ASN A 12 -18.38 4.92 -6.07
C ASN A 12 -17.11 5.66 -5.61
N GLN A 13 -16.07 4.94 -5.19
CA GLN A 13 -14.82 5.54 -4.71
C GLN A 13 -13.75 5.55 -5.79
N VAL A 14 -12.83 6.51 -5.71
CA VAL A 14 -11.55 6.49 -6.41
C VAL A 14 -10.58 5.66 -5.58
N VAL A 15 -10.15 4.54 -6.13
CA VAL A 15 -9.24 3.59 -5.46
C VAL A 15 -7.90 3.60 -6.18
N ALA A 16 -6.83 3.82 -5.46
CA ALA A 16 -5.46 3.77 -5.99
C ALA A 16 -4.63 2.69 -5.30
N ASP A 17 -3.69 2.11 -6.04
CA ASP A 17 -2.71 1.16 -5.54
C ASP A 17 -1.31 1.62 -5.96
N PHE A 18 -0.47 1.95 -4.98
CA PHE A 18 0.92 2.35 -5.17
C PHE A 18 1.82 1.12 -5.14
N GLY A 19 2.66 0.99 -6.18
CA GLY A 19 3.43 -0.23 -6.44
C GLY A 19 2.53 -1.36 -6.97
N CYS A 20 1.59 -1.01 -7.87
CA CYS A 20 0.53 -1.92 -8.33
C CYS A 20 1.02 -3.12 -9.14
N GLY A 21 2.24 -3.04 -9.70
CA GLY A 21 2.77 -4.05 -10.58
C GLY A 21 1.96 -4.26 -11.87
N PRO A 22 2.37 -5.25 -12.71
CA PRO A 22 1.81 -5.45 -14.06
C PRO A 22 0.51 -6.27 -14.12
N ARG A 23 0.02 -6.81 -13.00
CA ARG A 23 -1.03 -7.85 -12.99
C ARG A 23 -2.45 -7.34 -12.78
N GLY A 24 -2.67 -6.02 -12.73
CA GLY A 24 -3.99 -5.46 -12.52
C GLY A 24 -4.51 -5.66 -11.09
N SER A 25 -3.77 -5.17 -10.11
CA SER A 25 -4.02 -5.38 -8.68
C SER A 25 -5.43 -5.00 -8.22
N LEU A 26 -6.06 -4.03 -8.88
CA LEU A 26 -7.41 -3.56 -8.57
C LEU A 26 -8.47 -4.00 -9.61
N CYS A 27 -8.17 -4.88 -10.57
CA CYS A 27 -9.14 -5.26 -11.61
C CYS A 27 -10.41 -5.90 -11.03
N TRP A 28 -10.30 -6.53 -9.86
CA TRP A 28 -11.42 -7.13 -9.12
C TRP A 28 -12.34 -6.12 -8.42
N ALA A 29 -11.90 -4.88 -8.17
CA ALA A 29 -12.67 -3.84 -7.48
C ALA A 29 -13.68 -3.16 -8.42
N THR A 30 -14.57 -3.94 -9.02
CA THR A 30 -15.46 -3.51 -10.11
C THR A 30 -16.51 -2.48 -9.70
N GLN A 31 -16.78 -2.32 -8.41
CA GLN A 31 -17.72 -1.32 -7.88
C GLN A 31 -17.07 0.06 -7.66
N ALA A 32 -15.74 0.17 -7.78
CA ALA A 32 -15.05 1.45 -7.70
C ALA A 32 -15.44 2.35 -8.87
N ARG A 33 -15.55 3.66 -8.61
CA ARG A 33 -15.76 4.68 -9.64
C ARG A 33 -14.56 4.78 -10.57
N GLU A 34 -13.36 4.69 -9.99
CA GLU A 34 -12.10 4.71 -10.72
C GLU A 34 -11.08 3.81 -10.00
N ARG A 35 -10.28 3.10 -10.79
CA ARG A 35 -9.20 2.23 -10.33
C ARG A 35 -7.90 2.71 -10.91
N ILE A 36 -6.96 3.11 -10.06
CA ILE A 36 -5.69 3.72 -10.45
C ILE A 36 -4.54 2.81 -9.98
N GLY A 37 -3.75 2.32 -10.92
CA GLY A 37 -2.47 1.68 -10.62
C GLY A 37 -1.35 2.70 -10.73
N ILE A 38 -0.61 2.93 -9.66
CA ILE A 38 0.52 3.86 -9.61
C ILE A 38 1.81 3.05 -9.54
N ASP A 39 2.71 3.27 -10.50
CA ASP A 39 3.99 2.55 -10.54
C ASP A 39 5.01 3.33 -11.39
N VAL A 40 6.29 3.23 -11.06
CA VAL A 40 7.36 3.83 -11.89
C VAL A 40 7.48 3.15 -13.26
N LEU A 41 7.04 1.89 -13.37
CA LEU A 41 7.06 1.08 -14.58
C LEU A 41 5.70 1.06 -15.32
N ALA A 42 4.76 1.93 -14.97
CA ALA A 42 3.40 1.94 -15.54
C ALA A 42 3.39 1.95 -17.08
N ASP A 43 4.26 2.74 -17.71
CA ASP A 43 4.35 2.79 -19.17
C ASP A 43 4.79 1.45 -19.78
N ALA A 44 5.75 0.76 -19.12
CA ALA A 44 6.17 -0.56 -19.55
C ALA A 44 5.03 -1.59 -19.41
N TYR A 45 4.22 -1.50 -18.36
CA TYR A 45 3.06 -2.37 -18.18
C TYR A 45 2.02 -2.18 -19.29
N LEU A 46 1.76 -0.93 -19.69
CA LEU A 46 0.88 -0.62 -20.81
C LEU A 46 1.38 -1.23 -22.13
N HIS A 47 2.69 -1.16 -22.41
CA HIS A 47 3.28 -1.84 -23.57
C HIS A 47 3.15 -3.37 -23.52
N LEU A 48 3.02 -3.95 -22.34
CA LEU A 48 2.78 -5.38 -22.13
C LEU A 48 1.27 -5.73 -22.11
N GLY A 49 0.38 -4.78 -22.44
CA GLY A 49 -1.06 -4.99 -22.53
C GLY A 49 -1.80 -4.87 -21.20
N ALA A 50 -1.31 -4.08 -20.24
CA ALA A 50 -2.00 -3.83 -18.99
C ALA A 50 -3.25 -2.94 -19.15
N ASP A 51 -3.47 -2.31 -20.29
CA ASP A 51 -4.68 -1.56 -20.67
C ASP A 51 -5.95 -2.43 -20.58
N ARG A 52 -5.84 -3.75 -20.81
CA ARG A 52 -6.95 -4.71 -20.65
C ARG A 52 -7.46 -4.89 -19.22
N HIS A 53 -6.72 -4.42 -18.19
CA HIS A 53 -7.12 -4.56 -16.79
C HIS A 53 -8.26 -3.63 -16.39
N ASN A 54 -8.70 -2.75 -17.31
CA ASN A 54 -9.73 -1.76 -17.02
C ASN A 54 -9.38 -0.92 -15.78
N MET A 55 -8.12 -0.51 -15.69
CA MET A 55 -7.53 0.38 -14.68
C MET A 55 -6.80 1.50 -15.40
N ARG A 56 -6.75 2.67 -14.79
CA ARG A 56 -5.87 3.74 -15.25
C ARG A 56 -4.48 3.55 -14.63
N TYR A 57 -3.49 3.29 -15.45
CA TYR A 57 -2.10 3.24 -15.01
C TYR A 57 -1.49 4.63 -15.03
N VAL A 58 -0.79 4.98 -13.96
CA VAL A 58 -0.17 6.29 -13.76
C VAL A 58 1.30 6.08 -13.43
N ARG A 59 2.18 6.59 -14.29
CA ARG A 59 3.60 6.56 -14.01
C ARG A 59 3.94 7.58 -12.94
N SER A 60 4.45 7.12 -11.80
CA SER A 60 5.10 7.96 -10.79
C SER A 60 6.60 8.12 -11.09
N THR A 61 7.21 9.08 -10.45
CA THR A 61 8.66 9.14 -10.28
C THR A 61 9.03 8.76 -8.85
N GLU A 62 10.31 8.80 -8.53
CA GLU A 62 10.81 8.56 -7.17
C GLU A 62 10.43 9.67 -6.16
N SER A 63 9.85 10.76 -6.63
CA SER A 63 9.52 11.92 -5.80
C SER A 63 8.15 12.55 -6.08
N VAL A 64 7.46 12.14 -7.15
CA VAL A 64 6.17 12.75 -7.53
C VAL A 64 5.19 11.68 -8.00
N ILE A 65 3.98 11.74 -7.45
CA ILE A 65 2.81 11.03 -7.96
C ILE A 65 1.93 12.03 -8.71
N PRO A 66 1.74 11.93 -10.05
CA PRO A 66 1.02 12.93 -10.85
C PRO A 66 -0.50 12.81 -10.70
N LEU A 67 -0.97 12.85 -9.46
CA LEU A 67 -2.37 12.95 -9.06
C LEU A 67 -2.57 14.23 -8.24
N GLY A 68 -3.75 14.80 -8.31
CA GLY A 68 -4.11 15.99 -7.53
C GLY A 68 -4.14 15.72 -6.03
N ASP A 69 -4.00 16.77 -5.21
CA ASP A 69 -4.19 16.70 -3.77
C ASP A 69 -5.60 16.20 -3.46
N ASP A 70 -5.71 15.41 -2.40
CA ASP A 70 -6.98 14.93 -1.87
C ASP A 70 -7.92 14.32 -2.95
N SER A 71 -7.34 13.59 -3.93
CA SER A 71 -8.05 13.03 -5.10
C SER A 71 -8.46 11.56 -4.94
N VAL A 72 -7.87 10.84 -3.99
CA VAL A 72 -8.06 9.39 -3.77
C VAL A 72 -8.87 9.14 -2.51
N ASP A 73 -9.92 8.32 -2.62
CA ASP A 73 -10.76 7.94 -1.47
C ASP A 73 -10.18 6.75 -0.69
N VAL A 74 -9.60 5.78 -1.41
CA VAL A 74 -8.94 4.61 -0.83
C VAL A 74 -7.58 4.42 -1.48
N LEU A 75 -6.54 4.40 -0.68
CA LEU A 75 -5.15 4.19 -1.12
C LEU A 75 -4.62 2.88 -0.57
N CYS A 76 -4.20 2.00 -1.46
CA CYS A 76 -3.51 0.77 -1.14
C CYS A 76 -2.01 0.91 -1.42
N THR A 77 -1.16 0.25 -0.63
CA THR A 77 0.24 -0.03 -0.95
C THR A 77 0.63 -1.35 -0.30
N LEU A 78 0.93 -2.34 -1.12
CA LEU A 78 1.12 -3.71 -0.67
C LEU A 78 2.52 -4.16 -1.04
N ASN A 79 3.42 -4.15 -0.04
CA ASN A 79 4.81 -4.56 -0.21
C ASN A 79 5.52 -3.79 -1.34
N ALA A 80 5.53 -2.46 -1.24
CA ALA A 80 6.10 -1.58 -2.27
C ALA A 80 6.97 -0.44 -1.72
N LEU A 81 6.86 -0.11 -0.42
CA LEU A 81 7.62 1.00 0.14
C LEU A 81 9.09 0.66 0.42
N ASP A 82 9.46 -0.60 0.47
CA ASP A 82 10.84 -1.09 0.52
C ASP A 82 11.61 -0.86 -0.79
N HIS A 83 10.89 -0.75 -1.92
CA HIS A 83 11.47 -0.49 -3.26
C HIS A 83 11.74 0.98 -3.56
N VAL A 84 11.28 1.94 -2.74
CA VAL A 84 11.46 3.37 -3.05
C VAL A 84 12.81 3.90 -2.58
N HIS A 85 13.46 4.76 -3.36
CA HIS A 85 14.73 5.36 -2.95
C HIS A 85 14.56 6.47 -1.90
N ASN A 86 13.45 7.21 -1.95
CA ASN A 86 13.19 8.32 -1.01
C ASN A 86 11.87 8.11 -0.27
N LEU A 87 11.92 7.28 0.77
CA LEU A 87 10.74 6.92 1.55
C LEU A 87 9.99 8.12 2.15
N PRO A 88 10.64 9.12 2.78
CA PRO A 88 9.94 10.28 3.31
C PRO A 88 9.13 11.04 2.26
N VAL A 89 9.70 11.25 1.08
CA VAL A 89 9.06 11.97 -0.03
C VAL A 89 7.85 11.19 -0.56
N ILE A 90 8.01 9.89 -0.79
CA ILE A 90 6.89 9.07 -1.27
C ILE A 90 5.78 8.97 -0.23
N CYS A 91 6.10 8.81 1.05
CA CYS A 91 5.09 8.83 2.11
C CYS A 91 4.31 10.16 2.15
N ALA A 92 5.00 11.30 1.96
CA ALA A 92 4.35 12.60 1.86
C ALA A 92 3.41 12.69 0.64
N GLU A 93 3.84 12.17 -0.52
CA GLU A 93 3.02 12.12 -1.73
C GLU A 93 1.78 11.22 -1.56
N LEU A 94 1.94 10.05 -0.95
CA LEU A 94 0.81 9.15 -0.63
C LEU A 94 -0.21 9.86 0.28
N LEU A 95 0.28 10.57 1.29
CA LEU A 95 -0.57 11.36 2.17
C LEU A 95 -1.18 12.57 1.45
N ARG A 96 -0.47 13.21 0.52
CA ARG A 96 -0.99 14.32 -0.26
C ARG A 96 -2.19 13.93 -1.13
N ILE A 97 -2.07 12.84 -1.88
CA ILE A 97 -3.12 12.38 -2.79
C ILE A 97 -4.34 11.77 -2.08
N LEU A 98 -4.15 11.20 -0.88
CA LEU A 98 -5.24 10.63 -0.08
C LEU A 98 -6.08 11.75 0.54
N LYS A 99 -7.40 11.67 0.39
CA LYS A 99 -8.34 12.64 0.99
C LYS A 99 -8.26 12.64 2.52
N PRO A 100 -8.47 13.79 3.20
CA PRO A 100 -8.85 13.80 4.61
C PRO A 100 -10.07 12.88 4.82
N GLY A 101 -10.01 11.99 5.81
CA GLY A 101 -11.03 10.95 6.00
C GLY A 101 -10.94 9.76 5.04
N GLY A 102 -10.05 9.80 4.05
CA GLY A 102 -9.80 8.69 3.13
C GLY A 102 -9.12 7.49 3.82
N THR A 103 -9.38 6.31 3.31
CA THR A 103 -8.86 5.06 3.87
C THR A 103 -7.51 4.70 3.27
N PHE A 104 -6.55 4.41 4.14
CA PHE A 104 -5.26 3.82 3.79
C PHE A 104 -5.24 2.34 4.16
N ILE A 105 -4.72 1.51 3.25
CA ILE A 105 -4.53 0.06 3.45
C ILE A 105 -3.10 -0.27 3.02
N GLY A 106 -2.30 -0.79 3.95
CA GLY A 106 -0.91 -1.11 3.67
C GLY A 106 -0.46 -2.46 4.21
N SER A 107 0.50 -3.07 3.51
CA SER A 107 1.30 -4.16 4.04
C SER A 107 2.78 -3.90 3.79
N PHE A 108 3.61 -4.26 4.76
CA PHE A 108 5.03 -3.94 4.76
C PHE A 108 5.81 -5.13 5.28
N ASN A 109 6.85 -5.52 4.55
CA ASN A 109 7.88 -6.41 5.08
C ASN A 109 8.77 -5.60 6.03
N LEU A 110 8.90 -6.06 7.26
CA LEU A 110 9.72 -5.41 8.28
C LEU A 110 11.02 -6.14 8.48
N ASN A 111 12.07 -5.36 8.76
CA ASN A 111 13.40 -5.85 9.17
C ASN A 111 14.11 -6.69 8.07
N GLU A 112 13.70 -6.55 6.81
CA GLU A 112 14.45 -7.15 5.71
C GLU A 112 15.72 -6.33 5.45
N PRO A 113 16.88 -6.99 5.31
CA PRO A 113 18.11 -6.31 4.92
C PRO A 113 17.94 -5.62 3.56
N PRO A 114 18.54 -4.45 3.34
CA PRO A 114 18.41 -3.75 2.07
C PRO A 114 19.08 -4.54 0.94
N THR A 115 18.50 -4.46 -0.24
CA THR A 115 19.03 -5.01 -1.49
C THR A 115 19.13 -3.93 -2.54
N VAL A 116 19.67 -4.25 -3.73
CA VAL A 116 19.75 -3.30 -4.86
C VAL A 116 18.36 -2.85 -5.31
N THR A 117 17.36 -3.74 -5.25
CA THR A 117 15.98 -3.47 -5.68
C THR A 117 15.06 -3.07 -4.54
N GLU A 118 15.45 -3.29 -3.31
CA GLU A 118 14.71 -2.99 -2.08
C GLU A 118 15.64 -2.21 -1.14
N PRO A 119 15.94 -0.93 -1.43
CA PRO A 119 16.96 -0.18 -0.72
C PRO A 119 16.56 0.23 0.72
N GLN A 120 15.29 0.06 1.11
CA GLN A 120 14.80 0.45 2.42
C GLN A 120 14.65 -0.74 3.35
N THR A 121 15.24 -0.67 4.53
CA THR A 121 14.83 -1.51 5.66
C THR A 121 13.68 -0.82 6.37
N LEU A 122 12.48 -1.35 6.25
CA LEU A 122 11.32 -0.82 6.93
C LEU A 122 11.26 -1.33 8.36
N THR A 123 11.06 -0.43 9.31
CA THR A 123 10.77 -0.77 10.71
C THR A 123 9.48 -0.10 11.16
N PRO A 124 8.85 -0.55 12.26
CA PRO A 124 7.67 0.12 12.80
C PRO A 124 7.89 1.62 13.05
N GLU A 125 9.09 1.99 13.55
CA GLU A 125 9.44 3.38 13.89
C GLU A 125 9.56 4.24 12.63
N VAL A 126 10.21 3.72 11.57
CA VAL A 126 10.36 4.42 10.29
C VAL A 126 8.99 4.64 9.63
N LEU A 127 8.14 3.62 9.63
CA LEU A 127 6.78 3.74 9.11
C LEU A 127 5.93 4.70 9.95
N ASP A 128 6.04 4.67 11.27
CA ASP A 128 5.32 5.61 12.14
C ASP A 128 5.78 7.04 11.88
N GLN A 129 7.07 7.28 11.79
CA GLN A 129 7.64 8.60 11.57
C GLN A 129 7.14 9.25 10.28
N HIS A 130 7.06 8.49 9.18
CA HIS A 130 6.81 9.07 7.86
C HIS A 130 5.38 8.87 7.33
N LEU A 131 4.61 7.93 7.90
CA LEU A 131 3.30 7.56 7.37
C LEU A 131 2.24 7.36 8.46
N LEU A 132 2.45 6.42 9.40
CA LEU A 132 1.36 5.93 10.23
C LEU A 132 0.88 6.95 11.27
N ARG A 133 1.74 7.81 11.78
CA ARG A 133 1.38 8.90 12.72
C ARG A 133 0.33 9.87 12.15
N PHE A 134 0.22 9.98 10.83
CA PHE A 134 -0.74 10.85 10.14
C PHE A 134 -2.10 10.17 9.93
N LEU A 135 -2.22 8.91 10.31
CA LEU A 135 -3.43 8.10 10.19
C LEU A 135 -4.05 7.85 11.58
N GLU A 136 -5.36 7.78 11.63
CA GLU A 136 -6.08 7.13 12.72
C GLU A 136 -6.16 5.63 12.40
N LEU A 137 -5.30 4.85 13.05
CA LEU A 137 -5.25 3.40 12.78
C LEU A 137 -6.52 2.71 13.27
N LYS A 138 -7.20 2.01 12.38
CA LYS A 138 -8.41 1.21 12.66
C LYS A 138 -8.08 -0.26 12.88
N SER A 139 -7.03 -0.75 12.24
CA SER A 139 -6.45 -2.06 12.52
C SER A 139 -4.94 -2.04 12.29
N ARG A 140 -4.23 -2.83 13.08
CA ARG A 140 -2.80 -3.10 12.95
C ARG A 140 -2.57 -4.56 13.32
N ARG A 141 -1.96 -5.30 12.43
CA ARG A 141 -1.60 -6.69 12.66
C ARG A 141 -0.16 -6.92 12.21
N GLN A 142 0.63 -7.50 13.08
CA GLN A 142 2.03 -7.82 12.83
C GLN A 142 2.23 -9.31 13.08
N VAL A 143 2.77 -10.01 12.10
CA VAL A 143 2.95 -11.46 12.12
C VAL A 143 4.32 -11.82 11.59
N PRO A 144 4.90 -12.98 11.98
CA PRO A 144 6.10 -13.49 11.33
C PRO A 144 5.85 -13.62 9.82
N ARG A 145 6.89 -13.38 9.02
CA ARG A 145 6.82 -13.71 7.59
C ARG A 145 6.72 -15.23 7.43
N GLY A 146 5.79 -15.70 6.62
CA GLY A 146 5.66 -17.11 6.28
C GLY A 146 6.77 -17.58 5.34
N GLU A 147 7.11 -18.86 5.38
CA GLU A 147 8.13 -19.46 4.52
C GLU A 147 7.67 -19.56 3.06
N SER A 148 6.40 -19.87 2.82
CA SER A 148 5.83 -20.06 1.49
C SER A 148 5.17 -18.79 0.93
N SER A 149 4.72 -17.91 1.80
CA SER A 149 4.10 -16.64 1.41
C SER A 149 4.19 -15.62 2.54
N ALA A 150 4.47 -14.36 2.21
CA ALA A 150 4.43 -13.24 3.16
C ALA A 150 3.07 -13.14 3.89
N TYR A 151 2.00 -13.67 3.27
CA TYR A 151 0.63 -13.60 3.77
C TYR A 151 0.13 -14.89 4.43
N GLU A 152 0.97 -15.91 4.54
CA GLU A 152 0.61 -17.22 5.09
C GLU A 152 -0.06 -17.13 6.46
N HIS A 153 0.52 -16.36 7.36
CA HIS A 153 -0.01 -16.17 8.71
C HIS A 153 -1.11 -15.12 8.80
N PHE A 154 -1.36 -14.36 7.74
CA PHE A 154 -2.39 -13.33 7.74
C PHE A 154 -3.80 -13.93 7.80
N PHE A 155 -4.03 -15.01 7.06
CA PHE A 155 -5.34 -15.70 7.00
C PHE A 155 -5.48 -16.79 8.04
N SER A 156 -4.42 -17.11 8.78
CA SER A 156 -4.45 -18.09 9.86
C SER A 156 -5.30 -17.60 11.03
N ALA A 157 -6.24 -18.43 11.47
CA ALA A 157 -7.03 -18.19 12.70
C ALA A 157 -6.20 -18.36 13.98
N THR A 158 -5.04 -19.03 13.89
CA THR A 158 -4.15 -19.25 15.03
C THR A 158 -3.29 -18.00 15.26
N PRO A 159 -3.28 -17.42 16.47
CA PRO A 159 -2.36 -16.35 16.79
C PRO A 159 -0.93 -16.84 16.61
N ALA A 160 -0.18 -16.24 15.71
CA ALA A 160 1.24 -16.50 15.62
C ALA A 160 1.91 -16.08 16.93
N LYS A 161 2.89 -16.87 17.41
CA LYS A 161 3.72 -16.48 18.54
C LYS A 161 4.35 -15.11 18.23
N ALA A 162 4.33 -14.20 19.21
CA ALA A 162 4.96 -12.89 19.02
C ALA A 162 6.42 -13.09 18.57
N PRO A 163 6.80 -12.58 17.39
CA PRO A 163 8.14 -12.75 16.87
C PRO A 163 9.14 -11.91 17.68
N ALA A 164 10.42 -12.27 17.62
CA ALA A 164 11.48 -11.40 18.12
C ALA A 164 11.43 -10.05 17.39
N ALA A 165 11.83 -8.96 18.07
CA ALA A 165 11.69 -7.61 17.53
C ALA A 165 12.47 -7.38 16.24
N ASP A 166 13.58 -8.08 16.06
CA ASP A 166 14.49 -8.04 14.91
C ASP A 166 14.16 -9.09 13.82
N ALA A 167 13.20 -9.98 14.08
CA ALA A 167 12.80 -10.98 13.10
C ALA A 167 12.12 -10.34 11.91
N VAL A 168 12.25 -10.96 10.73
CA VAL A 168 11.50 -10.58 9.53
C VAL A 168 10.01 -10.84 9.75
N GLN A 169 9.20 -9.81 9.52
CA GLN A 169 7.78 -9.81 9.83
C GLN A 169 6.99 -9.14 8.72
N VAL A 170 5.69 -9.34 8.72
CA VAL A 170 4.76 -8.58 7.88
C VAL A 170 3.85 -7.76 8.78
N LEU A 171 3.81 -6.45 8.54
CA LEU A 171 2.89 -5.52 9.17
C LEU A 171 1.74 -5.21 8.21
N TRP A 172 0.51 -5.39 8.69
CA TRP A 172 -0.69 -4.96 8.02
C TRP A 172 -1.33 -3.82 8.78
N VAL A 173 -1.73 -2.78 8.05
CA VAL A 173 -2.44 -1.64 8.62
C VAL A 173 -3.64 -1.26 7.79
N ARG A 174 -4.69 -0.80 8.47
CA ARG A 174 -5.76 0.01 7.92
C ARG A 174 -5.90 1.24 8.79
N GLY A 175 -5.96 2.39 8.16
CA GLY A 175 -6.13 3.66 8.86
C GLY A 175 -6.95 4.65 8.04
N VAL A 176 -7.31 5.75 8.66
CA VAL A 176 -8.00 6.86 8.04
C VAL A 176 -7.12 8.10 8.16
N LYS A 177 -6.89 8.80 7.05
CA LYS A 177 -6.11 10.06 7.08
C LYS A 177 -6.80 11.08 7.97
N ARG A 178 -6.07 11.61 8.94
CA ARG A 178 -6.57 12.67 9.84
C ARG A 178 -6.92 13.92 9.04
N GLY A 179 -7.98 14.63 9.45
CA GLY A 179 -8.32 15.94 8.90
C GLY A 179 -7.17 16.93 9.11
N ARG A 180 -7.08 17.93 8.26
CA ARG A 180 -6.26 19.12 8.54
C ARG A 180 -6.94 19.88 9.67
N ASN A 181 -6.29 20.01 10.82
CA ASN A 181 -6.72 20.92 11.89
C ASN A 181 -6.45 22.35 11.45
#